data_dd7f0250502cd7615db6e574acca5389
#
_entry.id   dd7f0250502cd7615db6e574acca5389
#
_cell.length_a   1.000
_cell.length_b   1.000
_cell.length_c   1.000
_cell.angle_alpha   90.00
_cell.angle_beta   90.00
_cell.angle_gamma   90.00
#
_symmetry.space_group_name_H-M   'P 1'
#
loop_
_entity.id
_entity.type
_entity.pdbx_description
1 polymer ?
#
loop_
_entity_poly.entity_id
_entity_poly.type
_entity_poly.pdbx_seq_one_letter_code
_entity_poly.pdbx_strand_id
1 'polypeptide(L)'
;MSRLLQTIQVQGQVCAAMGSPMYGDVLQQLAADIEADGVFAAILAGHENDSGRLALPLRLLGGLHRLVLDGRAPALRRWYPSVGGHWDAEAGWPDIVRAASEHTDYLRGALDQPPQTNEVGRSAALIGGLLTLVDRFDLPVRLFEIGCSAGLNLRADHYRYRHPGGEWGPVDSPVIVDDAWRGPLPPDASLRIVERHGYDIAPLDATSHAGELTLLSYVWPDQPARLERLRGAIGIARRVPAPLHLRNATDAVADLGVSPGSLTVLWHSIMWQYLSETEQETVSAKIDELGARARAESPFAHLMLEPHRRTPHTPVEFAVRARCWPGGDDRLLGVCSPHGPPVTWE
;
A
#
# COMPACT_ATOMS: atom_id res chain seq x y z
N MET A 1 -27.63 -0.67 -15.37
CA MET A 1 -26.81 -0.73 -14.14
C MET A 1 -25.96 0.51 -14.08
N SER A 2 -25.99 1.27 -12.99
CA SER A 2 -25.20 2.50 -12.85
C SER A 2 -23.70 2.14 -12.77
N ARG A 3 -22.81 3.10 -13.13
CA ARG A 3 -21.36 2.92 -13.02
C ARG A 3 -20.93 2.63 -11.58
N LEU A 4 -21.59 3.23 -10.62
CA LEU A 4 -21.36 3.00 -9.19
C LEU A 4 -21.64 1.54 -8.81
N LEU A 5 -22.79 0.98 -9.17
CA LEU A 5 -23.14 -0.42 -8.89
C LEU A 5 -22.12 -1.38 -9.49
N GLN A 6 -21.72 -1.15 -10.74
CA GLN A 6 -20.68 -1.95 -11.37
C GLN A 6 -19.36 -1.89 -10.59
N THR A 7 -18.95 -0.70 -10.15
CA THR A 7 -17.72 -0.51 -9.35
C THR A 7 -17.79 -1.27 -8.04
N ILE A 8 -18.93 -1.20 -7.33
CA ILE A 8 -19.14 -1.90 -6.05
C ILE A 8 -19.07 -3.41 -6.23
N GLN A 9 -19.78 -3.95 -7.24
CA GLN A 9 -19.81 -5.39 -7.51
C GLN A 9 -18.41 -5.94 -7.89
N VAL A 10 -17.69 -5.22 -8.76
CA VAL A 10 -16.32 -5.58 -9.13
C VAL A 10 -15.39 -5.55 -7.91
N GLN A 11 -15.50 -4.49 -7.08
CA GLN A 11 -14.70 -4.41 -5.85
C GLN A 11 -15.00 -5.55 -4.89
N GLY A 12 -16.27 -5.95 -4.74
CA GLY A 12 -16.66 -7.10 -3.91
C GLY A 12 -16.03 -8.41 -4.38
N GLN A 13 -16.06 -8.67 -5.69
CA GLN A 13 -15.41 -9.84 -6.29
C GLN A 13 -13.89 -9.81 -6.06
N VAL A 14 -13.25 -8.66 -6.21
CA VAL A 14 -11.81 -8.49 -5.95
C VAL A 14 -11.49 -8.75 -4.48
N CYS A 15 -12.26 -8.19 -3.54
CA CYS A 15 -12.05 -8.42 -2.11
C CYS A 15 -12.16 -9.91 -1.75
N ALA A 16 -13.20 -10.60 -2.24
CA ALA A 16 -13.39 -12.03 -2.01
C ALA A 16 -12.22 -12.86 -2.59
N ALA A 17 -11.83 -12.59 -3.84
CA ALA A 17 -10.72 -13.27 -4.51
C ALA A 17 -9.36 -13.03 -3.82
N MET A 18 -9.20 -11.90 -3.14
CA MET A 18 -8.00 -11.54 -2.39
C MET A 18 -8.08 -11.93 -0.89
N GLY A 19 -9.00 -12.81 -0.51
CA GLY A 19 -9.07 -13.41 0.81
C GLY A 19 -9.83 -12.59 1.85
N SER A 20 -10.78 -11.74 1.43
CA SER A 20 -11.75 -11.09 2.30
C SER A 20 -13.19 -11.42 1.90
N PRO A 21 -13.69 -12.61 2.27
CA PRO A 21 -15.09 -12.95 2.06
C PRO A 21 -16.05 -11.97 2.75
N MET A 22 -15.72 -11.47 3.94
CA MET A 22 -16.54 -10.47 4.64
C MET A 22 -16.79 -9.23 3.76
N TYR A 23 -15.75 -8.63 3.18
CA TYR A 23 -15.94 -7.46 2.32
C TYR A 23 -16.60 -7.80 0.98
N GLY A 24 -16.42 -9.03 0.49
CA GLY A 24 -17.19 -9.56 -0.63
C GLY A 24 -18.69 -9.52 -0.36
N ASP A 25 -19.12 -10.13 0.75
CA ASP A 25 -20.52 -10.20 1.19
C ASP A 25 -21.12 -8.82 1.49
N VAL A 26 -20.37 -7.96 2.22
CA VAL A 26 -20.83 -6.60 2.55
C VAL A 26 -21.07 -5.79 1.28
N LEU A 27 -20.16 -5.83 0.29
CA LEU A 27 -20.32 -5.08 -0.95
C LEU A 27 -21.42 -5.64 -1.84
N GLN A 28 -21.69 -6.94 -1.79
CA GLN A 28 -22.82 -7.55 -2.49
C GLN A 28 -24.16 -7.05 -1.91
N GLN A 29 -24.30 -7.05 -0.58
CA GLN A 29 -25.51 -6.58 0.09
C GLN A 29 -25.69 -5.06 -0.05
N LEU A 30 -24.59 -4.31 -0.03
CA LEU A 30 -24.58 -2.86 -0.27
C LEU A 30 -25.09 -2.53 -1.67
N ALA A 31 -24.70 -3.30 -2.70
CA ALA A 31 -25.23 -3.11 -4.05
C ALA A 31 -26.75 -3.32 -4.10
N ALA A 32 -27.28 -4.35 -3.41
CA ALA A 32 -28.71 -4.61 -3.32
C ALA A 32 -29.46 -3.50 -2.54
N ASP A 33 -28.86 -2.96 -1.46
CA ASP A 33 -29.43 -1.84 -0.70
C ASP A 33 -29.56 -0.58 -1.57
N ILE A 34 -28.55 -0.28 -2.39
CA ILE A 34 -28.59 0.85 -3.33
C ILE A 34 -29.71 0.67 -4.37
N GLU A 35 -29.87 -0.54 -4.91
CA GLU A 35 -30.95 -0.85 -5.89
C GLU A 35 -32.33 -0.71 -5.27
N ALA A 36 -32.46 -0.86 -3.97
CA ALA A 36 -33.69 -0.71 -3.19
C ALA A 36 -33.87 0.70 -2.58
N ASP A 37 -33.07 1.70 -3.02
CA ASP A 37 -33.06 3.07 -2.47
C ASP A 37 -32.85 3.12 -0.95
N GLY A 38 -32.01 2.21 -0.43
CA GLY A 38 -31.70 2.09 0.99
C GLY A 38 -30.73 3.14 1.52
N VAL A 39 -30.22 2.95 2.74
CA VAL A 39 -29.36 3.92 3.44
C VAL A 39 -28.07 4.22 2.67
N PHE A 40 -27.51 3.22 2.00
CA PHE A 40 -26.26 3.41 1.25
C PHE A 40 -26.48 4.19 -0.06
N ALA A 41 -27.68 4.15 -0.66
CA ALA A 41 -28.01 5.05 -1.77
C ALA A 41 -27.96 6.51 -1.32
N ALA A 42 -28.47 6.84 -0.14
CA ALA A 42 -28.41 8.18 0.42
C ALA A 42 -26.98 8.61 0.80
N ILE A 43 -26.18 7.71 1.37
CA ILE A 43 -24.78 8.00 1.72
C ILE A 43 -23.93 8.28 0.48
N LEU A 44 -24.13 7.51 -0.60
CA LEU A 44 -23.36 7.59 -1.83
C LEU A 44 -23.94 8.57 -2.87
N ALA A 45 -25.02 9.28 -2.52
CA ALA A 45 -25.63 10.28 -3.41
C ALA A 45 -24.61 11.38 -3.80
N GLY A 46 -24.54 11.64 -5.11
CA GLY A 46 -23.56 12.59 -5.71
C GLY A 46 -22.28 11.93 -6.21
N HIS A 47 -22.08 10.64 -5.96
CA HIS A 47 -20.91 9.86 -6.37
C HIS A 47 -21.18 8.86 -7.50
N GLU A 48 -22.36 8.92 -8.13
CA GLU A 48 -22.84 7.94 -9.12
C GLU A 48 -21.92 7.81 -10.33
N ASN A 49 -21.21 8.89 -10.67
CA ASN A 49 -20.32 8.98 -11.82
C ASN A 49 -18.83 8.94 -11.47
N ASP A 50 -18.50 8.74 -10.20
CA ASP A 50 -17.10 8.70 -9.76
C ASP A 50 -16.35 7.59 -10.48
N SER A 51 -15.08 7.87 -10.80
CA SER A 51 -14.23 6.87 -11.44
C SER A 51 -13.85 5.77 -10.45
N GLY A 52 -13.72 4.52 -10.94
CA GLY A 52 -13.25 3.41 -10.10
C GLY A 52 -11.87 3.64 -9.47
N ARG A 53 -11.06 4.58 -10.04
CA ARG A 53 -9.77 5.00 -9.48
C ARG A 53 -9.90 5.67 -8.11
N LEU A 54 -11.04 6.24 -7.78
CA LEU A 54 -11.29 6.90 -6.50
C LEU A 54 -11.49 5.91 -5.35
N ALA A 55 -11.61 4.60 -5.63
CA ALA A 55 -11.78 3.53 -4.64
C ALA A 55 -12.91 3.80 -3.62
N LEU A 56 -14.02 4.38 -4.10
CA LEU A 56 -15.15 4.80 -3.27
C LEU A 56 -15.69 3.70 -2.33
N PRO A 57 -15.88 2.44 -2.79
CA PRO A 57 -16.31 1.37 -1.89
C PRO A 57 -15.35 1.15 -0.70
N LEU A 58 -14.04 1.24 -0.94
CA LEU A 58 -13.04 1.07 0.12
C LEU A 58 -13.03 2.25 1.10
N ARG A 59 -13.34 3.48 0.65
CA ARG A 59 -13.51 4.64 1.55
C ARG A 59 -14.67 4.43 2.51
N LEU A 60 -15.81 3.97 1.99
CA LEU A 60 -16.98 3.66 2.79
C LEU A 60 -16.71 2.53 3.81
N LEU A 61 -16.11 1.42 3.34
CA LEU A 61 -15.75 0.29 4.21
C LEU A 61 -14.72 0.70 5.27
N GLY A 62 -13.74 1.53 4.91
CA GLY A 62 -12.78 2.12 5.86
C GLY A 62 -13.48 2.99 6.90
N GLY A 63 -14.47 3.80 6.51
CA GLY A 63 -15.29 4.58 7.42
C GLY A 63 -16.06 3.71 8.41
N LEU A 64 -16.73 2.64 7.96
CA LEU A 64 -17.43 1.67 8.80
C LEU A 64 -16.46 0.98 9.76
N HIS A 65 -15.33 0.50 9.27
CA HIS A 65 -14.32 -0.16 10.10
C HIS A 65 -13.75 0.80 11.16
N ARG A 66 -13.54 2.08 10.80
CA ARG A 66 -13.10 3.11 11.75
C ARG A 66 -14.10 3.28 12.90
N LEU A 67 -15.42 3.29 12.64
CA LEU A 67 -16.46 3.36 13.68
C LEU A 67 -16.38 2.18 14.67
N VAL A 68 -16.00 1.00 14.17
CA VAL A 68 -15.78 -0.20 15.01
C VAL A 68 -14.54 -0.06 15.86
N LEU A 69 -13.42 0.37 15.25
CA LEU A 69 -12.12 0.48 15.92
C LEU A 69 -12.10 1.54 17.02
N ASP A 70 -12.79 2.66 16.81
CA ASP A 70 -12.87 3.74 17.81
C ASP A 70 -14.09 3.62 18.76
N GLY A 71 -14.84 2.51 18.67
CA GLY A 71 -15.90 2.15 19.60
C GLY A 71 -17.23 2.89 19.39
N ARG A 72 -17.39 3.68 18.32
CA ARG A 72 -18.63 4.42 18.03
C ARG A 72 -19.75 3.53 17.50
N ALA A 73 -19.45 2.36 16.95
CA ALA A 73 -20.43 1.35 16.51
C ALA A 73 -20.27 0.05 17.30
N PRO A 74 -20.62 0.03 18.61
CA PRO A 74 -20.37 -1.11 19.50
C PRO A 74 -21.11 -2.39 19.06
N ALA A 75 -22.28 -2.27 18.43
CA ALA A 75 -23.03 -3.40 17.91
C ALA A 75 -22.30 -4.16 16.80
N LEU A 76 -21.45 -3.48 16.02
CA LEU A 76 -20.68 -4.08 14.95
C LEU A 76 -19.49 -4.91 15.44
N ARG A 77 -19.00 -4.69 16.68
CA ARG A 77 -17.79 -5.37 17.19
C ARG A 77 -17.88 -6.89 17.09
N ARG A 78 -19.06 -7.47 17.34
CA ARG A 78 -19.27 -8.93 17.27
C ARG A 78 -19.12 -9.51 15.85
N TRP A 79 -19.21 -8.67 14.82
CA TRP A 79 -19.13 -9.06 13.41
C TRP A 79 -17.75 -8.80 12.78
N TYR A 80 -16.89 -8.01 13.44
CA TYR A 80 -15.60 -7.60 12.88
C TYR A 80 -14.43 -8.42 13.46
N PRO A 81 -13.81 -9.32 12.66
CA PRO A 81 -12.69 -10.16 13.11
C PRO A 81 -11.51 -9.34 13.62
N SER A 82 -11.27 -8.14 13.09
CA SER A 82 -10.20 -7.22 13.52
C SER A 82 -10.24 -6.85 15.02
N VAL A 83 -11.39 -7.01 15.67
CA VAL A 83 -11.63 -6.75 17.10
C VAL A 83 -12.15 -7.98 17.85
N GLY A 84 -11.93 -9.19 17.29
CA GLY A 84 -12.28 -10.47 17.91
C GLY A 84 -13.71 -10.94 17.62
N GLY A 85 -14.42 -10.29 16.69
CA GLY A 85 -15.75 -10.72 16.23
C GLY A 85 -15.68 -11.86 15.21
N HIS A 86 -16.85 -12.34 14.83
CA HIS A 86 -16.99 -13.34 13.77
C HIS A 86 -18.04 -12.88 12.76
N TRP A 87 -17.68 -12.88 11.47
CA TRP A 87 -18.56 -12.43 10.41
C TRP A 87 -19.64 -13.47 10.11
N ASP A 88 -20.88 -13.03 10.06
CA ASP A 88 -22.03 -13.73 9.53
C ASP A 88 -22.78 -12.75 8.62
N ALA A 89 -22.93 -13.10 7.36
CA ALA A 89 -23.46 -12.19 6.34
C ALA A 89 -24.94 -11.86 6.54
N GLU A 90 -25.76 -12.84 6.96
CA GLU A 90 -27.20 -12.67 7.17
C GLU A 90 -27.48 -11.92 8.48
N ALA A 91 -26.85 -12.34 9.57
CA ALA A 91 -27.07 -11.76 10.89
C ALA A 91 -26.38 -10.40 11.09
N GLY A 92 -25.27 -10.16 10.42
CA GLY A 92 -24.47 -8.94 10.54
C GLY A 92 -24.99 -7.77 9.73
N TRP A 93 -25.63 -8.01 8.60
CA TRP A 93 -26.10 -6.96 7.70
C TRP A 93 -27.06 -5.94 8.34
N PRO A 94 -28.10 -6.35 9.10
CA PRO A 94 -28.99 -5.40 9.79
C PRO A 94 -28.25 -4.44 10.73
N ASP A 95 -27.18 -4.90 11.39
CA ASP A 95 -26.37 -4.05 12.27
C ASP A 95 -25.51 -3.07 11.46
N ILE A 96 -25.01 -3.48 10.27
CA ILE A 96 -24.30 -2.57 9.35
C ILE A 96 -25.24 -1.47 8.86
N VAL A 97 -26.45 -1.80 8.41
CA VAL A 97 -27.46 -0.82 7.98
C VAL A 97 -27.80 0.16 9.10
N ARG A 98 -28.01 -0.34 10.31
CA ARG A 98 -28.29 0.50 11.48
C ARG A 98 -27.14 1.44 11.78
N ALA A 99 -25.91 0.95 11.84
CA ALA A 99 -24.72 1.79 12.07
C ALA A 99 -24.54 2.83 10.97
N ALA A 100 -24.80 2.48 9.70
CA ALA A 100 -24.76 3.40 8.58
C ALA A 100 -25.79 4.52 8.72
N SER A 101 -27.03 4.18 9.16
CA SER A 101 -28.09 5.15 9.42
C SER A 101 -27.76 6.10 10.57
N GLU A 102 -27.19 5.57 11.66
CA GLU A 102 -26.79 6.36 12.84
C GLU A 102 -25.59 7.29 12.58
N HIS A 103 -24.77 6.95 11.57
CA HIS A 103 -23.51 7.65 11.26
C HIS A 103 -23.43 8.18 9.82
N THR A 104 -24.57 8.47 9.19
CA THR A 104 -24.65 8.90 7.78
C THR A 104 -23.71 10.06 7.44
N ASP A 105 -23.74 11.14 8.22
CA ASP A 105 -22.91 12.33 7.96
C ASP A 105 -21.41 12.02 8.07
N TYR A 106 -21.04 11.19 9.04
CA TYR A 106 -19.64 10.75 9.19
C TYR A 106 -19.18 9.92 8.00
N LEU A 107 -20.01 8.97 7.54
CA LEU A 107 -19.69 8.12 6.41
C LEU A 107 -19.62 8.91 5.11
N ARG A 108 -20.50 9.91 4.92
CA ARG A 108 -20.39 10.85 3.79
C ARG A 108 -19.07 11.60 3.80
N GLY A 109 -18.68 12.17 4.96
CA GLY A 109 -17.38 12.84 5.10
C GLY A 109 -16.17 11.91 4.90
N ALA A 110 -16.29 10.60 5.18
CA ALA A 110 -15.25 9.64 4.91
C ALA A 110 -15.01 9.40 3.41
N LEU A 111 -16.02 9.68 2.56
CA LEU A 111 -15.89 9.55 1.10
C LEU A 111 -14.99 10.64 0.48
N ASP A 112 -14.80 11.76 1.15
CA ASP A 112 -13.98 12.88 0.65
C ASP A 112 -12.47 12.59 0.71
N GLN A 113 -12.06 11.62 1.53
CA GLN A 113 -10.65 11.31 1.74
C GLN A 113 -10.23 10.06 0.94
N PRO A 114 -9.09 10.11 0.23
CA PRO A 114 -8.57 8.92 -0.44
C PRO A 114 -8.22 7.84 0.58
N PRO A 115 -8.29 6.54 0.20
CA PRO A 115 -7.86 5.47 1.08
C PRO A 115 -6.39 5.65 1.49
N GLN A 116 -6.14 5.70 2.79
CA GLN A 116 -4.79 5.82 3.34
C GLN A 116 -4.28 4.41 3.70
N THR A 117 -3.77 3.71 2.69
CA THR A 117 -3.24 2.35 2.86
C THR A 117 -1.72 2.39 2.80
N ASN A 118 -1.06 1.99 3.88
CA ASN A 118 0.38 1.73 3.87
C ASN A 118 0.61 0.22 4.03
N GLU A 119 0.55 -0.52 2.93
CA GLU A 119 0.66 -1.98 2.93
C GLU A 119 2.09 -2.43 3.24
N VAL A 120 2.26 -2.98 4.44
CA VAL A 120 3.56 -3.42 4.97
C VAL A 120 4.12 -4.60 4.17
N GLY A 121 3.26 -5.47 3.61
CA GLY A 121 3.69 -6.59 2.79
C GLY A 121 4.50 -6.21 1.55
N ARG A 122 4.28 -5.00 0.99
CA ARG A 122 5.05 -4.51 -0.17
C ARG A 122 6.54 -4.33 0.13
N SER A 123 6.91 -4.27 1.40
CA SER A 123 8.31 -4.27 1.84
C SER A 123 9.10 -5.48 1.33
N ALA A 124 8.46 -6.62 1.04
CA ALA A 124 9.13 -7.77 0.44
C ALA A 124 9.70 -7.46 -0.95
N ALA A 125 8.97 -6.68 -1.77
CA ALA A 125 9.45 -6.21 -3.06
C ALA A 125 10.57 -5.18 -2.91
N LEU A 126 10.42 -4.24 -1.99
CA LEU A 126 11.44 -3.23 -1.71
C LEU A 126 12.76 -3.89 -1.26
N ILE A 127 12.72 -4.76 -0.23
CA ILE A 127 13.94 -5.37 0.32
C ILE A 127 14.60 -6.28 -0.71
N GLY A 128 13.86 -7.14 -1.40
CA GLY A 128 14.45 -8.00 -2.43
C GLY A 128 15.09 -7.18 -3.55
N GLY A 129 14.46 -6.08 -3.97
CA GLY A 129 15.05 -5.13 -4.91
C GLY A 129 16.31 -4.46 -4.35
N LEU A 130 16.30 -4.00 -3.11
CA LEU A 130 17.48 -3.40 -2.46
C LEU A 130 18.64 -4.38 -2.32
N LEU A 131 18.38 -5.64 -1.95
CA LEU A 131 19.41 -6.68 -1.90
C LEU A 131 20.07 -6.91 -3.25
N THR A 132 19.28 -6.97 -4.32
CA THR A 132 19.81 -7.05 -5.70
C THR A 132 20.67 -5.83 -6.08
N LEU A 133 20.27 -4.64 -5.62
CA LEU A 133 21.00 -3.40 -5.90
C LEU A 133 22.30 -3.30 -5.11
N VAL A 134 22.30 -3.65 -3.82
CA VAL A 134 23.53 -3.59 -3.00
C VAL A 134 24.52 -4.69 -3.37
N ASP A 135 24.07 -5.86 -3.82
CA ASP A 135 24.93 -6.89 -4.39
C ASP A 135 25.71 -6.38 -5.62
N ARG A 136 25.06 -5.54 -6.44
CA ARG A 136 25.67 -4.92 -7.64
C ARG A 136 26.62 -3.78 -7.31
N PHE A 137 26.26 -2.89 -6.36
CA PHE A 137 26.96 -1.62 -6.15
C PHE A 137 27.84 -1.58 -4.92
N ASP A 138 27.62 -2.46 -3.94
CA ASP A 138 28.35 -2.55 -2.65
C ASP A 138 28.48 -1.20 -1.91
N LEU A 139 27.39 -0.43 -1.87
CA LEU A 139 27.30 0.89 -1.27
C LEU A 139 26.13 1.02 -0.30
N PRO A 140 26.27 1.85 0.76
CA PRO A 140 25.14 2.18 1.62
C PRO A 140 24.04 2.89 0.84
N VAL A 141 22.79 2.66 1.25
CA VAL A 141 21.59 3.14 0.56
C VAL A 141 21.07 4.43 1.19
N ARG A 142 20.77 5.42 0.35
CA ARG A 142 19.89 6.55 0.65
C ARG A 142 18.54 6.25 0.01
N LEU A 143 17.51 6.02 0.82
CA LEU A 143 16.19 5.59 0.39
C LEU A 143 15.18 6.75 0.41
N PHE A 144 14.55 7.00 -0.73
CA PHE A 144 13.52 8.01 -0.92
C PHE A 144 12.25 7.35 -1.45
N GLU A 145 11.11 7.56 -0.78
CA GLU A 145 9.82 6.98 -1.16
C GLU A 145 8.84 8.10 -1.52
N ILE A 146 8.28 8.07 -2.75
CA ILE A 146 7.15 8.92 -3.16
C ILE A 146 5.84 8.13 -3.03
N GLY A 147 4.75 8.79 -2.58
CA GLY A 147 3.50 8.12 -2.24
C GLY A 147 3.64 7.24 -0.99
N CYS A 148 4.40 7.71 0.00
CA CYS A 148 4.80 6.91 1.16
C CYS A 148 3.69 6.71 2.19
N SER A 149 2.57 7.45 2.14
CA SER A 149 1.51 7.45 3.16
C SER A 149 2.09 7.69 4.57
N ALA A 150 2.20 6.67 5.41
CA ALA A 150 2.81 6.74 6.73
C ALA A 150 4.31 6.34 6.75
N GLY A 151 4.91 6.07 5.59
CA GLY A 151 6.32 5.74 5.44
C GLY A 151 6.75 4.45 6.14
N LEU A 152 5.84 3.50 6.38
CA LEU A 152 6.17 2.27 7.10
C LEU A 152 7.20 1.44 6.33
N ASN A 153 7.13 1.42 4.99
CA ASN A 153 8.07 0.68 4.15
C ASN A 153 9.49 1.28 4.15
N LEU A 154 9.65 2.55 4.55
CA LEU A 154 10.99 3.12 4.78
C LEU A 154 11.77 2.42 5.90
N ARG A 155 11.10 1.59 6.72
CA ARG A 155 11.68 0.81 7.82
C ARG A 155 11.73 -0.68 7.52
N ALA A 156 11.63 -1.04 6.24
CA ALA A 156 11.59 -2.42 5.77
C ALA A 156 12.83 -3.25 6.18
N ASP A 157 13.98 -2.61 6.38
CA ASP A 157 15.21 -3.22 6.89
C ASP A 157 15.11 -3.66 8.37
N HIS A 158 14.08 -3.25 9.10
CA HIS A 158 13.77 -3.69 10.46
C HIS A 158 12.72 -4.80 10.50
N TYR A 159 12.27 -5.34 9.35
CA TYR A 159 11.30 -6.42 9.26
C TYR A 159 11.98 -7.75 9.00
N ARG A 160 11.33 -8.85 9.38
CA ARG A 160 11.82 -10.22 9.16
C ARG A 160 11.06 -10.84 7.99
N TYR A 161 11.80 -11.36 7.04
CA TYR A 161 11.28 -12.00 5.83
C TYR A 161 11.60 -13.48 5.86
N ARG A 162 10.57 -14.33 5.79
CA ARG A 162 10.70 -15.78 5.73
C ARG A 162 10.42 -16.25 4.31
N HIS A 163 11.24 -17.17 3.82
CA HIS A 163 11.14 -17.73 2.49
C HIS A 163 11.65 -19.18 2.47
N PRO A 164 11.41 -20.00 1.41
CA PRO A 164 11.80 -21.41 1.37
C PRO A 164 13.29 -21.68 1.60
N GLY A 165 14.18 -20.74 1.29
CA GLY A 165 15.63 -20.86 1.48
C GLY A 165 16.15 -20.40 2.85
N GLY A 166 15.27 -19.91 3.74
CA GLY A 166 15.67 -19.37 5.04
C GLY A 166 14.92 -18.10 5.42
N GLU A 167 15.63 -17.16 6.01
CA GLU A 167 15.05 -15.88 6.43
C GLU A 167 16.08 -14.75 6.37
N TRP A 168 15.60 -13.53 6.19
CA TRP A 168 16.40 -12.31 6.19
C TRP A 168 15.81 -11.28 7.16
N GLY A 169 16.67 -10.44 7.75
CA GLY A 169 16.29 -9.37 8.67
C GLY A 169 16.38 -9.74 10.14
N PRO A 170 16.08 -8.80 11.08
CA PRO A 170 16.22 -9.01 12.51
C PRO A 170 15.33 -10.15 13.02
N VAL A 171 15.91 -11.09 13.77
CA VAL A 171 15.18 -12.27 14.28
C VAL A 171 14.11 -11.93 15.31
N ASP A 172 14.24 -10.79 16.00
CA ASP A 172 13.34 -10.28 17.04
C ASP A 172 12.34 -9.23 16.50
N SER A 173 12.26 -9.07 15.17
CA SER A 173 11.31 -8.14 14.57
C SER A 173 9.87 -8.51 14.90
N PRO A 174 9.04 -7.56 15.36
CA PRO A 174 7.59 -7.76 15.53
C PRO A 174 6.84 -7.84 14.20
N VAL A 175 7.50 -7.55 13.08
CA VAL A 175 6.95 -7.65 11.73
C VAL A 175 7.54 -8.86 11.04
N ILE A 176 6.70 -9.86 10.79
CA ILE A 176 7.08 -11.06 10.04
C ILE A 176 6.33 -11.06 8.72
N VAL A 177 7.08 -11.12 7.63
CA VAL A 177 6.57 -11.27 6.27
C VAL A 177 6.82 -12.72 5.87
N ASP A 178 5.82 -13.57 6.10
CA ASP A 178 5.88 -14.99 5.73
C ASP A 178 5.72 -15.14 4.21
N ASP A 179 6.35 -16.20 3.67
CA ASP A 179 6.37 -16.51 2.24
C ASP A 179 6.77 -15.27 1.39
N ALA A 180 7.81 -14.57 1.86
CA ALA A 180 8.19 -13.29 1.28
C ALA A 180 8.62 -13.41 -0.18
N TRP A 181 9.39 -14.46 -0.50
CA TRP A 181 10.02 -14.63 -1.81
C TRP A 181 9.92 -16.06 -2.32
N ARG A 182 9.74 -16.17 -3.65
CA ARG A 182 9.72 -17.43 -4.41
C ARG A 182 10.57 -17.29 -5.68
N GLY A 183 10.89 -18.42 -6.33
CA GLY A 183 11.75 -18.46 -7.52
C GLY A 183 13.22 -18.29 -7.17
N PRO A 184 14.05 -17.73 -8.06
CA PRO A 184 15.41 -17.32 -7.74
C PRO A 184 15.39 -16.28 -6.62
N LEU A 185 15.96 -16.61 -5.46
CA LEU A 185 15.92 -15.73 -4.31
C LEU A 185 16.79 -14.48 -4.51
N PRO A 186 16.45 -13.33 -3.89
CA PRO A 186 17.35 -12.19 -3.82
C PRO A 186 18.70 -12.59 -3.20
N PRO A 187 19.81 -11.93 -3.59
CA PRO A 187 21.12 -12.19 -3.02
C PRO A 187 21.13 -12.02 -1.48
N ASP A 188 21.94 -12.84 -0.81
CA ASP A 188 22.23 -12.64 0.62
C ASP A 188 23.28 -11.54 0.78
N ALA A 189 22.84 -10.29 0.69
CA ALA A 189 23.68 -9.11 0.72
C ALA A 189 23.45 -8.30 2.00
N SER A 190 24.51 -7.62 2.48
CA SER A 190 24.43 -6.75 3.65
C SER A 190 23.82 -5.40 3.28
N LEU A 191 22.59 -5.16 3.69
CA LEU A 191 21.89 -3.89 3.46
C LEU A 191 22.13 -2.91 4.60
N ARG A 192 22.59 -1.71 4.27
CA ARG A 192 22.72 -0.60 5.21
C ARG A 192 22.01 0.65 4.64
N ILE A 193 20.88 1.03 5.23
CA ILE A 193 20.19 2.27 4.90
C ILE A 193 20.70 3.39 5.81
N VAL A 194 21.36 4.38 5.22
CA VAL A 194 21.99 5.51 5.94
C VAL A 194 21.13 6.76 5.96
N GLU A 195 20.18 6.86 5.06
CA GLU A 195 19.23 7.96 4.96
C GLU A 195 17.90 7.45 4.44
N ARG A 196 16.77 7.95 4.99
CA ARG A 196 15.43 7.59 4.55
C ARG A 196 14.48 8.77 4.65
N HIS A 197 13.75 9.05 3.56
CA HIS A 197 12.76 10.14 3.46
C HIS A 197 11.52 9.66 2.72
N GLY A 198 10.35 10.03 3.24
CA GLY A 198 9.06 9.80 2.60
C GLY A 198 8.42 11.11 2.15
N TYR A 199 7.74 11.06 1.01
CA TYR A 199 7.00 12.18 0.43
C TYR A 199 5.60 11.72 0.08
N ASP A 200 4.60 12.50 0.50
CA ASP A 200 3.19 12.23 0.21
C ASP A 200 2.41 13.54 0.17
N ILE A 201 1.32 13.57 -0.57
CA ILE A 201 0.39 14.72 -0.60
C ILE A 201 -0.43 14.85 0.69
N ALA A 202 -0.51 13.79 1.49
CA ALA A 202 -1.22 13.73 2.77
C ALA A 202 -0.53 12.73 3.71
N PRO A 203 0.72 12.99 4.15
CA PRO A 203 1.47 12.06 4.97
C PRO A 203 0.79 11.85 6.32
N LEU A 204 0.70 10.59 6.77
CA LEU A 204 0.12 10.22 8.05
C LEU A 204 1.19 10.00 9.11
N ASP A 205 0.99 10.57 10.28
CA ASP A 205 1.76 10.20 11.46
C ASP A 205 1.22 8.88 12.05
N ALA A 206 1.85 7.76 11.67
CA ALA A 206 1.51 6.43 12.18
C ALA A 206 1.68 6.30 13.70
N THR A 207 2.43 7.18 14.35
CA THR A 207 2.70 7.13 15.79
C THR A 207 1.60 7.80 16.60
N SER A 208 0.80 8.64 15.98
CA SER A 208 -0.37 9.26 16.60
C SER A 208 -1.54 8.27 16.67
N HIS A 209 -2.41 8.41 17.67
CA HIS A 209 -3.62 7.58 17.80
C HIS A 209 -4.54 7.70 16.58
N ALA A 210 -4.73 8.92 16.06
CA ALA A 210 -5.57 9.17 14.90
C ALA A 210 -5.00 8.51 13.63
N GLY A 211 -3.69 8.62 13.39
CA GLY A 211 -3.02 7.98 12.25
C GLY A 211 -3.04 6.46 12.33
N GLU A 212 -2.75 5.88 13.50
CA GLU A 212 -2.84 4.44 13.74
C GLU A 212 -4.25 3.92 13.41
N LEU A 213 -5.31 4.53 13.95
CA LEU A 213 -6.68 4.14 13.66
C LEU A 213 -7.03 4.30 12.17
N THR A 214 -6.55 5.35 11.51
CA THR A 214 -6.76 5.54 10.08
C THR A 214 -6.13 4.38 9.29
N LEU A 215 -4.87 4.05 9.54
CA LEU A 215 -4.19 2.95 8.86
C LEU A 215 -4.87 1.60 9.11
N LEU A 216 -5.24 1.31 10.35
CA LEU A 216 -5.94 0.07 10.71
C LEU A 216 -7.29 -0.04 10.02
N SER A 217 -8.02 1.06 9.84
CA SER A 217 -9.35 1.06 9.23
C SER A 217 -9.36 0.67 7.75
N TYR A 218 -8.23 0.83 7.05
CA TYR A 218 -8.09 0.42 5.65
C TYR A 218 -7.50 -0.99 5.47
N VAL A 219 -7.12 -1.68 6.54
CA VAL A 219 -6.87 -3.12 6.47
C VAL A 219 -8.18 -3.87 6.60
N TRP A 220 -8.43 -4.83 5.72
CA TRP A 220 -9.68 -5.58 5.72
C TRP A 220 -9.83 -6.39 7.01
N PRO A 221 -11.00 -6.34 7.68
CA PRO A 221 -11.16 -6.84 9.05
C PRO A 221 -10.87 -8.31 9.24
N ASP A 222 -11.10 -9.12 8.21
CA ASP A 222 -10.91 -10.56 8.17
C ASP A 222 -9.51 -11.00 7.68
N GLN A 223 -8.54 -10.07 7.69
CA GLN A 223 -7.15 -10.33 7.36
C GLN A 223 -6.20 -10.07 8.56
N PRO A 224 -6.27 -10.91 9.62
CA PRO A 224 -5.56 -10.66 10.88
C PRO A 224 -4.04 -10.57 10.71
N ALA A 225 -3.46 -11.37 9.82
CA ALA A 225 -2.02 -11.32 9.57
C ALA A 225 -1.54 -9.95 9.03
N ARG A 226 -2.37 -9.27 8.21
CA ARG A 226 -2.08 -7.90 7.74
C ARG A 226 -2.20 -6.89 8.88
N LEU A 227 -3.21 -7.03 9.73
CA LEU A 227 -3.39 -6.18 10.91
C LEU A 227 -2.22 -6.31 11.89
N GLU A 228 -1.75 -7.53 12.14
CA GLU A 228 -0.60 -7.78 13.03
C GLU A 228 0.69 -7.18 12.45
N ARG A 229 0.96 -7.38 11.15
CA ARG A 229 2.09 -6.74 10.48
C ARG A 229 2.03 -5.22 10.59
N LEU A 230 0.86 -4.62 10.36
CA LEU A 230 0.68 -3.18 10.45
C LEU A 230 0.94 -2.67 11.88
N ARG A 231 0.38 -3.32 12.91
CA ARG A 231 0.65 -2.96 14.33
C ARG A 231 2.13 -3.06 14.67
N GLY A 232 2.79 -4.13 14.23
CA GLY A 232 4.23 -4.30 14.40
C GLY A 232 5.03 -3.19 13.74
N ALA A 233 4.68 -2.81 12.49
CA ALA A 233 5.33 -1.74 11.75
C ALA A 233 5.14 -0.36 12.40
N ILE A 234 3.95 -0.07 12.94
CA ILE A 234 3.69 1.15 13.73
C ILE A 234 4.56 1.15 15.01
N GLY A 235 4.69 0.00 15.68
CA GLY A 235 5.59 -0.17 16.82
C GLY A 235 7.05 0.12 16.48
N ILE A 236 7.52 -0.28 15.29
CA ILE A 236 8.86 0.06 14.79
C ILE A 236 8.96 1.54 14.46
N ALA A 237 7.93 2.14 13.82
CA ALA A 237 7.93 3.55 13.46
C ALA A 237 8.11 4.49 14.68
N ARG A 238 7.62 4.10 15.85
CA ARG A 238 7.83 4.83 17.12
C ARG A 238 9.29 4.83 17.60
N ARG A 239 10.13 3.90 17.12
CA ARG A 239 11.53 3.73 17.54
C ARG A 239 12.53 4.12 16.47
N VAL A 240 12.15 3.98 15.19
CA VAL A 240 13.00 4.25 14.04
C VAL A 240 12.44 5.44 13.28
N PRO A 241 12.98 6.65 13.47
CA PRO A 241 12.47 7.84 12.79
C PRO A 241 12.73 7.77 11.28
N ALA A 242 11.76 8.23 10.50
CA ALA A 242 11.91 8.52 9.09
C ALA A 242 11.12 9.81 8.79
N PRO A 243 11.78 10.89 8.39
CA PRO A 243 11.10 12.13 8.05
C PRO A 243 10.09 11.93 6.92
N LEU A 244 8.86 12.43 7.12
CA LEU A 244 7.81 12.47 6.13
C LEU A 244 7.54 13.91 5.74
N HIS A 245 7.45 14.16 4.44
CA HIS A 245 7.30 15.50 3.88
C HIS A 245 5.97 15.61 3.14
N LEU A 246 5.22 16.66 3.45
CA LEU A 246 4.02 17.05 2.71
C LEU A 246 4.46 17.64 1.36
N ARG A 247 4.57 16.80 0.34
CA ARG A 247 4.96 17.17 -1.03
C ARG A 247 4.37 16.21 -2.04
N ASN A 248 4.01 16.73 -3.21
CA ASN A 248 3.66 15.90 -4.36
C ASN A 248 4.92 15.23 -4.96
N ALA A 249 4.73 14.28 -5.86
CA ALA A 249 5.82 13.51 -6.44
C ALA A 249 6.78 14.38 -7.28
N THR A 250 6.27 15.37 -8.01
CA THR A 250 7.08 16.25 -8.87
C THR A 250 8.03 17.12 -8.06
N ASP A 251 7.52 17.73 -6.97
CA ASP A 251 8.34 18.55 -6.07
C ASP A 251 9.33 17.70 -5.28
N ALA A 252 8.92 16.48 -4.87
CA ALA A 252 9.79 15.55 -4.16
C ALA A 252 11.02 15.16 -4.98
N VAL A 253 10.83 14.77 -6.25
CA VAL A 253 11.94 14.36 -7.12
C VAL A 253 12.79 15.53 -7.58
N ALA A 254 12.26 16.77 -7.63
CA ALA A 254 13.00 17.95 -8.03
C ALA A 254 14.23 18.21 -7.13
N ASP A 255 14.09 17.94 -5.83
CA ASP A 255 15.14 18.17 -4.82
C ASP A 255 16.07 16.96 -4.65
N LEU A 256 15.77 15.81 -5.27
CA LEU A 256 16.64 14.64 -5.20
C LEU A 256 17.95 14.86 -5.90
N GLY A 257 19.04 14.35 -5.27
CA GLY A 257 20.38 14.35 -5.83
C GLY A 257 21.13 13.06 -5.53
N VAL A 258 22.05 12.68 -6.41
CA VAL A 258 23.00 11.59 -6.16
C VAL A 258 24.13 12.08 -5.25
N SER A 259 24.72 11.19 -4.45
CA SER A 259 25.76 11.52 -3.49
C SER A 259 26.92 10.51 -3.56
N PRO A 260 28.19 10.97 -3.64
CA PRO A 260 29.33 10.07 -3.62
C PRO A 260 29.36 9.17 -2.38
N GLY A 261 29.79 7.93 -2.57
CA GLY A 261 29.90 6.93 -1.51
C GLY A 261 28.56 6.33 -1.07
N SER A 262 27.48 6.56 -1.82
CA SER A 262 26.16 6.00 -1.52
C SER A 262 25.35 5.71 -2.78
N LEU A 263 24.52 4.67 -2.73
CA LEU A 263 23.51 4.37 -3.73
C LEU A 263 22.23 5.15 -3.38
N THR A 264 21.81 6.06 -4.25
CA THR A 264 20.54 6.76 -4.11
C THR A 264 19.42 5.91 -4.74
N VAL A 265 18.40 5.56 -3.98
CA VAL A 265 17.26 4.78 -4.46
C VAL A 265 15.98 5.60 -4.32
N LEU A 266 15.29 5.82 -5.45
CA LEU A 266 13.91 6.29 -5.47
C LEU A 266 13.00 5.07 -5.54
N TRP A 267 12.10 4.94 -4.58
CA TRP A 267 11.12 3.86 -4.48
C TRP A 267 9.69 4.39 -4.54
N HIS A 268 8.80 3.61 -5.15
CA HIS A 268 7.36 3.79 -5.01
C HIS A 268 6.59 2.49 -5.26
N SER A 269 5.38 2.41 -4.71
CA SER A 269 4.53 1.24 -4.89
C SER A 269 3.05 1.59 -5.00
N ILE A 270 2.44 1.21 -6.12
CA ILE A 270 0.99 1.35 -6.41
C ILE A 270 0.52 2.79 -6.16
N MET A 271 1.29 3.74 -6.67
CA MET A 271 0.94 5.16 -6.62
C MET A 271 0.99 5.83 -8.00
N TRP A 272 1.74 5.28 -8.94
CA TRP A 272 1.96 5.88 -10.27
C TRP A 272 0.66 6.16 -11.03
N GLN A 273 -0.32 5.27 -10.89
CA GLN A 273 -1.64 5.38 -11.51
C GLN A 273 -2.47 6.59 -11.01
N TYR A 274 -2.11 7.20 -9.88
CA TYR A 274 -2.78 8.38 -9.32
C TYR A 274 -2.19 9.69 -9.83
N LEU A 275 -1.01 9.66 -10.44
CA LEU A 275 -0.41 10.82 -11.09
C LEU A 275 -1.11 11.10 -12.43
N SER A 276 -1.31 12.36 -12.75
CA SER A 276 -1.68 12.80 -14.10
C SER A 276 -0.56 12.48 -15.10
N GLU A 277 -0.89 12.45 -16.39
CA GLU A 277 0.11 12.22 -17.45
C GLU A 277 1.26 13.23 -17.38
N THR A 278 0.95 14.51 -17.15
CA THR A 278 1.96 15.57 -17.00
C THR A 278 2.88 15.36 -15.78
N GLU A 279 2.32 14.91 -14.65
CA GLU A 279 3.12 14.58 -13.48
C GLU A 279 4.03 13.36 -13.73
N GLN A 280 3.50 12.32 -14.39
CA GLN A 280 4.28 11.14 -14.78
C GLN A 280 5.45 11.52 -15.69
N GLU A 281 5.22 12.38 -16.70
CA GLU A 281 6.25 12.89 -17.59
C GLU A 281 7.31 13.70 -16.83
N THR A 282 6.90 14.59 -15.93
CA THR A 282 7.80 15.42 -15.14
C THR A 282 8.68 14.57 -14.22
N VAL A 283 8.09 13.62 -13.50
CA VAL A 283 8.82 12.69 -12.61
C VAL A 283 9.78 11.83 -13.44
N SER A 284 9.32 11.29 -14.59
CA SER A 284 10.16 10.48 -15.48
C SER A 284 11.37 11.26 -16.01
N ALA A 285 11.17 12.50 -16.46
CA ALA A 285 12.25 13.36 -16.93
C ALA A 285 13.31 13.62 -15.83
N LYS A 286 12.86 13.82 -14.59
CA LYS A 286 13.77 14.01 -13.45
C LYS A 286 14.53 12.74 -13.09
N ILE A 287 13.90 11.57 -13.18
CA ILE A 287 14.56 10.27 -13.02
C ILE A 287 15.68 10.11 -14.06
N ASP A 288 15.41 10.46 -15.32
CA ASP A 288 16.41 10.41 -16.40
C ASP A 288 17.57 11.40 -16.16
N GLU A 289 17.27 12.61 -15.65
CA GLU A 289 18.28 13.60 -15.28
C GLU A 289 19.19 13.08 -14.14
N LEU A 290 18.61 12.50 -13.09
CA LEU A 290 19.37 11.88 -12.00
C LEU A 290 20.25 10.73 -12.51
N GLY A 291 19.68 9.89 -13.39
CA GLY A 291 20.41 8.82 -14.04
C GLY A 291 21.60 9.33 -14.87
N ALA A 292 21.43 10.40 -15.62
CA ALA A 292 22.51 11.03 -16.40
C ALA A 292 23.65 11.59 -15.53
N ARG A 293 23.35 11.98 -14.29
CA ARG A 293 24.33 12.45 -13.30
C ARG A 293 25.01 11.33 -12.53
N ALA A 294 24.44 10.13 -12.51
CA ALA A 294 24.96 9.00 -11.76
C ALA A 294 26.34 8.57 -12.27
N ARG A 295 27.21 8.16 -11.35
CA ARG A 295 28.56 7.65 -11.59
C ARG A 295 28.76 6.38 -10.76
N ALA A 296 29.84 5.66 -10.99
CA ALA A 296 30.15 4.43 -10.22
C ALA A 296 30.22 4.68 -8.71
N GLU A 297 30.76 5.84 -8.30
CA GLU A 297 30.89 6.26 -6.91
C GLU A 297 29.60 6.91 -6.32
N SER A 298 28.63 7.22 -7.17
CA SER A 298 27.33 7.84 -6.81
C SER A 298 26.21 7.30 -7.68
N PRO A 299 25.94 5.97 -7.63
CA PRO A 299 24.92 5.36 -8.45
C PRO A 299 23.52 5.80 -8.05
N PHE A 300 22.59 5.67 -9.01
CA PHE A 300 21.18 5.92 -8.83
C PHE A 300 20.36 4.71 -9.27
N ALA A 301 19.31 4.40 -8.55
CA ALA A 301 18.33 3.39 -8.94
C ALA A 301 16.90 3.89 -8.74
N HIS A 302 16.05 3.63 -9.72
CA HIS A 302 14.60 3.77 -9.64
C HIS A 302 14.01 2.37 -9.48
N LEU A 303 13.54 2.05 -8.27
CA LEU A 303 12.91 0.78 -7.89
C LEU A 303 11.41 1.00 -7.75
N MET A 304 10.58 0.13 -8.31
CA MET A 304 9.13 0.30 -8.29
C MET A 304 8.38 -1.03 -8.18
N LEU A 305 7.19 -0.98 -7.59
CA LEU A 305 6.19 -2.03 -7.63
C LEU A 305 4.89 -1.42 -8.18
N GLU A 306 4.58 -1.66 -9.46
CA GLU A 306 3.43 -1.03 -10.12
C GLU A 306 2.69 -2.01 -11.04
N PRO A 307 1.42 -1.71 -11.38
CA PRO A 307 0.73 -2.46 -12.43
C PRO A 307 1.49 -2.40 -13.75
N HIS A 308 1.74 -3.54 -14.34
CA HIS A 308 2.50 -3.68 -15.58
C HIS A 308 1.85 -4.70 -16.52
N ARG A 309 2.03 -4.50 -17.82
CA ARG A 309 1.71 -5.49 -18.85
C ARG A 309 2.98 -5.84 -19.63
N ARG A 310 3.31 -7.11 -19.70
CA ARG A 310 4.48 -7.56 -20.50
C ARG A 310 4.28 -7.28 -21.98
N THR A 311 3.03 -7.44 -22.43
CA THR A 311 2.58 -7.07 -23.78
C THR A 311 1.17 -6.46 -23.71
N PRO A 312 0.69 -5.76 -24.74
CA PRO A 312 -0.66 -5.18 -24.76
C PRO A 312 -1.79 -6.21 -24.50
N HIS A 313 -1.53 -7.51 -24.79
CA HIS A 313 -2.52 -8.59 -24.72
C HIS A 313 -2.42 -9.44 -23.44
N THR A 314 -1.37 -9.26 -22.62
CA THR A 314 -1.23 -10.00 -21.35
C THR A 314 -2.07 -9.35 -20.24
N PRO A 315 -2.53 -10.13 -19.24
CA PRO A 315 -3.13 -9.57 -18.03
C PRO A 315 -2.22 -8.55 -17.36
N VAL A 316 -2.81 -7.68 -16.55
CA VAL A 316 -2.02 -6.79 -15.67
C VAL A 316 -1.41 -7.62 -14.56
N GLU A 317 -0.10 -7.49 -14.38
CA GLU A 317 0.67 -8.02 -13.26
C GLU A 317 1.14 -6.86 -12.38
N PHE A 318 1.44 -7.12 -11.12
CA PHE A 318 2.13 -6.15 -10.28
C PHE A 318 3.62 -6.48 -10.29
N ALA A 319 4.38 -5.69 -11.04
CA ALA A 319 5.78 -5.95 -11.36
C ALA A 319 6.72 -5.17 -10.44
N VAL A 320 7.71 -5.88 -9.91
CA VAL A 320 8.90 -5.28 -9.28
C VAL A 320 9.91 -5.02 -10.37
N ARG A 321 10.23 -3.75 -10.59
CA ARG A 321 11.20 -3.34 -11.63
C ARG A 321 12.25 -2.42 -11.04
N ALA A 322 13.46 -2.51 -11.57
CA ALA A 322 14.55 -1.61 -11.23
C ALA A 322 15.20 -1.07 -12.49
N ARG A 323 15.40 0.26 -12.54
CA ARG A 323 16.21 0.93 -13.53
C ARG A 323 17.44 1.53 -12.85
N CYS A 324 18.64 1.18 -13.30
CA CYS A 324 19.89 1.43 -12.58
C CYS A 324 20.90 2.22 -13.42
N TRP A 325 21.56 3.18 -12.81
CA TRP A 325 22.63 3.97 -13.42
C TRP A 325 23.89 4.00 -12.54
N PRO A 326 25.10 4.06 -13.18
CA PRO A 326 25.34 4.17 -14.62
C PRO A 326 24.94 2.91 -15.38
N GLY A 327 24.54 3.11 -16.65
CA GLY A 327 24.11 2.03 -17.55
C GLY A 327 22.68 2.21 -18.05
N GLY A 328 21.73 2.56 -17.17
CA GLY A 328 20.30 2.74 -17.50
C GLY A 328 19.55 1.44 -17.74
N ASP A 329 20.10 0.31 -17.25
CA ASP A 329 19.48 -1.02 -17.36
C ASP A 329 18.12 -1.02 -16.68
N ASP A 330 17.06 -1.32 -17.42
CA ASP A 330 15.70 -1.50 -16.91
C ASP A 330 15.37 -3.00 -16.88
N ARG A 331 15.13 -3.53 -15.69
CA ARG A 331 14.92 -4.97 -15.48
C ARG A 331 13.61 -5.22 -14.75
N LEU A 332 12.87 -6.21 -15.22
CA LEU A 332 11.85 -6.88 -14.43
C LEU A 332 12.60 -7.80 -13.45
N LEU A 333 12.35 -7.60 -12.16
CA LEU A 333 12.97 -8.41 -11.09
C LEU A 333 12.03 -9.52 -10.61
N GLY A 334 10.71 -9.28 -10.69
CA GLY A 334 9.71 -10.25 -10.25
C GLY A 334 8.30 -9.69 -10.29
N VAL A 335 7.36 -10.52 -9.89
CA VAL A 335 5.92 -10.17 -9.82
C VAL A 335 5.33 -10.59 -8.49
N CYS A 336 4.27 -9.89 -8.04
CA CYS A 336 3.56 -10.23 -6.81
C CYS A 336 2.08 -9.84 -6.87
N SER A 337 1.38 -9.99 -5.75
CA SER A 337 0.04 -9.40 -5.57
C SER A 337 0.16 -7.90 -5.25
N PRO A 338 -0.92 -7.11 -5.35
CA PRO A 338 -0.90 -5.71 -4.92
C PRO A 338 -0.66 -5.54 -3.41
N HIS A 339 -0.80 -6.61 -2.62
CA HIS A 339 -0.49 -6.62 -1.18
C HIS A 339 0.96 -7.10 -0.88
N GLY A 340 1.76 -7.36 -1.91
CA GLY A 340 3.13 -7.83 -1.76
C GLY A 340 3.22 -9.36 -1.78
N PRO A 341 3.64 -10.01 -0.69
CA PRO A 341 4.09 -11.40 -0.70
C PRO A 341 3.02 -12.41 -1.17
N PRO A 342 3.47 -13.49 -1.78
CA PRO A 342 4.85 -13.74 -2.18
C PRO A 342 5.28 -12.92 -3.39
N VAL A 343 6.54 -12.44 -3.39
CA VAL A 343 7.19 -11.92 -4.61
C VAL A 343 7.86 -13.10 -5.32
N THR A 344 7.41 -13.42 -6.52
CA THR A 344 8.06 -14.41 -7.36
C THR A 344 9.11 -13.72 -8.22
N TRP A 345 10.37 -13.95 -7.91
CA TRP A 345 11.52 -13.37 -8.63
C TRP A 345 11.79 -14.10 -9.95
N GLU A 346 12.40 -13.38 -10.91
CA GLU A 346 12.71 -13.87 -12.28
C GLU A 346 14.19 -13.68 -12.64
#